data_5aa845adb4d5df346d5c79342377d52f
#
_entry.id   5aa845adb4d5df346d5c79342377d52f
#
_cell.length_a   1.000
_cell.length_b   1.000
_cell.length_c   1.000
_cell.angle_alpha   90.00
_cell.angle_beta   90.00
_cell.angle_gamma   90.00
#
_symmetry.space_group_name_H-M   'P 1'
#
loop_
_entity.id
_entity.type
_entity.pdbx_description
1 polymer ?
#
loop_
_entity_poly.entity_id
_entity_poly.type
_entity_poly.pdbx_seq_one_letter_code
_entity_poly.pdbx_strand_id
1 'polypeptide(L)'
;IHVGGDECPKVRWKKCPKCQARIKELGLKADKDHTAEQRLQSYIINYAEQFLNGKGRQIIGWEEILEGGLAPNATVMSWRGIEGGIEAVKHKHDAIMTPSSFLYFDYYQTMDTDNEPPAIGGYVPLEKVYSYEPVPQILTPEEAKHIVGIQANLWTEYIPVSYTHLTL
;
A
#
# COMPACT_ATOMS: atom_id res chain seq x y z
N ILE A 1 -5.19 -10.90 5.80
CA ILE A 1 -5.72 -9.73 6.56
C ILE A 1 -4.91 -8.50 6.18
N HIS A 2 -5.57 -7.40 5.80
CA HIS A 2 -4.89 -6.15 5.49
C HIS A 2 -4.46 -5.46 6.79
N VAL A 3 -3.19 -5.05 6.88
CA VAL A 3 -2.59 -4.43 8.07
C VAL A 3 -2.25 -2.94 7.89
N GLY A 4 -2.64 -2.35 6.77
CA GLY A 4 -2.32 -0.94 6.45
C GLY A 4 -0.84 -0.77 6.09
N GLY A 5 -0.18 0.15 6.73
CA GLY A 5 1.25 0.45 6.56
C GLY A 5 1.53 1.73 5.80
N ASP A 6 0.49 2.34 5.22
CA ASP A 6 0.53 3.54 4.41
C ASP A 6 0.75 4.80 5.25
N GLU A 7 1.31 5.81 4.59
CA GLU A 7 1.37 7.20 5.07
C GLU A 7 1.84 7.37 6.53
N CYS A 8 2.84 6.61 6.92
CA CYS A 8 3.43 6.67 8.25
C CYS A 8 4.68 7.57 8.28
N PRO A 9 4.55 8.90 8.38
CA PRO A 9 5.70 9.80 8.43
C PRO A 9 6.43 9.63 9.77
N LYS A 10 7.75 9.43 9.71
CA LYS A 10 8.58 9.14 10.89
C LYS A 10 9.00 10.40 11.67
N VAL A 11 8.44 11.57 11.36
CA VAL A 11 8.83 12.85 11.99
C VAL A 11 8.70 12.83 13.50
N ARG A 12 7.57 12.30 13.99
CA ARG A 12 7.34 12.15 15.45
C ARG A 12 8.24 11.07 16.06
N TRP A 13 8.47 9.96 15.36
CA TRP A 13 9.27 8.85 15.86
C TRP A 13 10.72 9.24 16.10
N LYS A 14 11.28 10.10 15.26
CA LYS A 14 12.63 10.68 15.42
C LYS A 14 12.81 11.47 16.71
N LYS A 15 11.73 12.08 17.23
CA LYS A 15 11.75 12.91 18.44
C LYS A 15 11.10 12.22 19.66
N CYS A 16 10.49 11.07 19.49
CA CYS A 16 9.78 10.36 20.55
C CYS A 16 10.75 9.55 21.40
N PRO A 17 10.91 9.85 22.72
CA PRO A 17 11.83 9.12 23.58
C PRO A 17 11.54 7.61 23.65
N LYS A 18 10.26 7.23 23.61
CA LYS A 18 9.84 5.81 23.62
C LYS A 18 10.22 5.09 22.34
N CYS A 19 10.03 5.74 21.18
CA CYS A 19 10.42 5.15 19.90
C CYS A 19 11.95 4.99 19.82
N GLN A 20 12.70 6.01 20.22
CA GLN A 20 14.16 5.97 20.21
C GLN A 20 14.71 4.94 21.21
N ALA A 21 14.10 4.81 22.40
CA ALA A 21 14.46 3.75 23.35
C ALA A 21 14.20 2.35 22.76
N ARG A 22 13.07 2.15 22.06
CA ARG A 22 12.76 0.86 21.43
C ARG A 22 13.70 0.56 20.26
N ILE A 23 14.04 1.55 19.43
CA ILE A 23 15.06 1.41 18.37
C ILE A 23 16.39 0.94 18.96
N LYS A 24 16.83 1.56 20.05
CA LYS A 24 18.06 1.19 20.75
C LYS A 24 18.00 -0.22 21.34
N GLU A 25 16.92 -0.55 22.03
CA GLU A 25 16.68 -1.86 22.64
C GLU A 25 16.74 -2.98 21.59
N LEU A 26 16.10 -2.77 20.43
CA LEU A 26 16.07 -3.73 19.33
C LEU A 26 17.34 -3.71 18.46
N GLY A 27 18.28 -2.81 18.73
CA GLY A 27 19.50 -2.68 17.95
C GLY A 27 19.27 -2.25 16.49
N LEU A 28 18.16 -1.57 16.19
CA LEU A 28 17.82 -1.15 14.85
C LEU A 28 18.75 -0.01 14.40
N LYS A 29 19.50 -0.26 13.33
CA LYS A 29 20.46 0.71 12.78
C LYS A 29 20.06 1.14 11.39
N ALA A 30 20.30 2.41 11.09
CA ALA A 30 20.21 2.89 9.72
C ALA A 30 21.32 2.28 8.86
N ASP A 31 21.04 2.09 7.59
CA ASP A 31 22.00 1.73 6.56
C ASP A 31 21.84 2.66 5.34
N LYS A 32 22.40 2.27 4.20
CA LYS A 32 22.34 3.07 2.97
C LYS A 32 20.91 3.20 2.41
N ASP A 33 20.03 2.24 2.68
CA ASP A 33 18.71 2.14 2.07
C ASP A 33 17.59 2.53 3.04
N HIS A 34 17.79 2.34 4.36
CA HIS A 34 16.74 2.50 5.37
C HIS A 34 17.20 3.26 6.60
N THR A 35 16.31 4.08 7.16
CA THR A 35 16.51 4.72 8.46
C THR A 35 16.15 3.75 9.61
N ALA A 36 16.60 4.05 10.83
CA ALA A 36 16.25 3.26 12.00
C ALA A 36 14.74 3.28 12.30
N GLU A 37 14.06 4.39 11.99
CA GLU A 37 12.61 4.53 12.13
C GLU A 37 11.84 3.69 11.10
N GLN A 38 12.34 3.57 9.86
CA GLN A 38 11.76 2.66 8.87
C GLN A 38 11.92 1.20 9.33
N ARG A 39 13.06 0.84 9.91
CA ARG A 39 13.24 -0.49 10.51
C ARG A 39 12.34 -0.72 11.72
N LEU A 40 11.99 0.32 12.48
CA LEU A 40 10.99 0.21 13.54
C LEU A 40 9.59 -0.06 12.96
N GLN A 41 9.23 0.54 11.82
CA GLN A 41 7.98 0.20 11.11
C GLN A 41 8.00 -1.27 10.67
N SER A 42 9.08 -1.71 10.02
CA SER A 42 9.25 -3.12 9.65
C SER A 42 9.13 -4.07 10.85
N TYR A 43 9.70 -3.72 12.00
CA TYR A 43 9.54 -4.50 13.23
C TYR A 43 8.06 -4.67 13.62
N ILE A 44 7.27 -3.60 13.53
CA ILE A 44 5.82 -3.64 13.86
C ILE A 44 5.06 -4.52 12.85
N ILE A 45 5.36 -4.39 11.57
CA ILE A 45 4.74 -5.20 10.51
C ILE A 45 5.10 -6.68 10.70
N ASN A 46 6.36 -7.00 10.98
CA ASN A 46 6.80 -8.37 11.27
C ASN A 46 6.11 -8.95 12.52
N TYR A 47 5.91 -8.15 13.56
CA TYR A 47 5.17 -8.58 14.74
C TYR A 47 3.72 -8.94 14.38
N ALA A 48 3.04 -8.08 13.60
CA ALA A 48 1.68 -8.36 13.13
C ALA A 48 1.63 -9.62 12.26
N GLU A 49 2.60 -9.79 11.36
CA GLU A 49 2.71 -10.99 10.52
C GLU A 49 2.86 -12.25 11.36
N GLN A 50 3.80 -12.30 12.28
CA GLN A 50 4.03 -13.47 13.14
C GLN A 50 2.78 -13.85 13.94
N PHE A 51 2.09 -12.84 14.50
CA PHE A 51 0.84 -13.05 15.22
C PHE A 51 -0.26 -13.64 14.32
N LEU A 52 -0.44 -13.08 13.12
CA LEU A 52 -1.48 -13.50 12.18
C LEU A 52 -1.14 -14.85 11.52
N ASN A 53 0.11 -15.11 11.19
CA ASN A 53 0.57 -16.40 10.68
C ASN A 53 0.34 -17.51 11.71
N GLY A 54 0.56 -17.23 13.00
CA GLY A 54 0.21 -18.14 14.10
C GLY A 54 -1.28 -18.45 14.23
N LYS A 55 -2.13 -17.66 13.54
CA LYS A 55 -3.59 -17.89 13.41
C LYS A 55 -3.97 -18.45 12.03
N GLY A 56 -3.01 -18.88 11.23
CA GLY A 56 -3.25 -19.40 9.88
C GLY A 56 -3.70 -18.32 8.88
N ARG A 57 -3.31 -17.07 9.08
CA ARG A 57 -3.64 -15.94 8.21
C ARG A 57 -2.38 -15.26 7.69
N GLN A 58 -2.38 -14.93 6.41
CA GLN A 58 -1.36 -14.08 5.80
C GLN A 58 -1.73 -12.60 5.89
N ILE A 59 -0.72 -11.73 5.83
CA ILE A 59 -0.91 -10.28 5.80
C ILE A 59 -0.87 -9.75 4.37
N ILE A 60 -1.60 -8.65 4.18
CA ILE A 60 -1.48 -7.76 3.03
C ILE A 60 -1.21 -6.36 3.61
N GLY A 61 -0.34 -5.59 2.99
CA GLY A 61 -0.12 -4.19 3.37
C GLY A 61 0.10 -3.32 2.17
N TRP A 62 -0.13 -2.02 2.33
CA TRP A 62 0.26 -1.05 1.32
C TRP A 62 1.77 -1.10 1.10
N GLU A 63 2.23 -0.67 -0.05
CA GLU A 63 3.64 -0.83 -0.47
C GLU A 63 4.67 -0.21 0.48
N GLU A 64 4.25 0.70 1.38
CA GLU A 64 5.13 1.24 2.41
C GLU A 64 5.58 0.20 3.46
N ILE A 65 4.98 -1.00 3.46
CA ILE A 65 5.52 -2.12 4.25
C ILE A 65 6.88 -2.63 3.73
N LEU A 66 7.27 -2.25 2.50
CA LEU A 66 8.62 -2.48 1.98
C LEU A 66 9.67 -1.67 2.75
N GLU A 67 9.28 -0.52 3.32
CA GLU A 67 10.20 0.36 4.05
C GLU A 67 10.80 -0.35 5.27
N GLY A 68 12.12 -0.40 5.33
CA GLY A 68 12.86 -1.01 6.46
C GLY A 68 12.97 -2.53 6.40
N GLY A 69 12.47 -3.15 5.36
CA GLY A 69 12.51 -4.59 5.10
C GLY A 69 11.13 -5.24 5.13
N LEU A 70 10.85 -6.06 4.14
CA LEU A 70 9.57 -6.73 3.96
C LEU A 70 9.45 -7.96 4.86
N ALA A 71 8.27 -8.13 5.46
CA ALA A 71 7.95 -9.33 6.25
C ALA A 71 7.86 -10.57 5.33
N PRO A 72 8.34 -11.76 5.75
CA PRO A 72 8.62 -12.91 4.86
C PRO A 72 7.46 -13.41 4.01
N ASN A 73 6.22 -13.34 4.48
CA ASN A 73 5.04 -13.87 3.79
C ASN A 73 4.00 -12.77 3.47
N ALA A 74 4.42 -11.50 3.48
CA ALA A 74 3.52 -10.40 3.20
C ALA A 74 3.21 -10.30 1.71
N THR A 75 1.96 -10.02 1.39
CA THR A 75 1.53 -9.57 0.06
C THR A 75 1.53 -8.05 0.04
N VAL A 76 2.04 -7.46 -1.02
CA VAL A 76 2.15 -6.01 -1.18
C VAL A 76 1.02 -5.47 -2.06
N MET A 77 0.36 -4.41 -1.61
CA MET A 77 -0.64 -3.69 -2.39
C MET A 77 -0.04 -2.36 -2.87
N SER A 78 0.18 -2.24 -4.20
CA SER A 78 0.88 -1.12 -4.82
C SER A 78 -0.10 -0.05 -5.27
N TRP A 79 -0.13 1.10 -4.58
CA TRP A 79 -1.12 2.16 -4.82
C TRP A 79 -0.55 3.49 -5.33
N ARG A 80 0.67 3.86 -4.94
CA ARG A 80 1.31 5.12 -5.41
C ARG A 80 1.74 5.06 -6.88
N GLY A 81 1.84 3.84 -7.41
CA GLY A 81 2.25 3.54 -8.78
C GLY A 81 2.41 2.05 -8.95
N ILE A 82 3.27 1.63 -9.86
CA ILE A 82 3.58 0.22 -10.12
C ILE A 82 4.89 -0.24 -9.48
N GLU A 83 5.70 0.70 -8.99
CA GLU A 83 7.07 0.46 -8.54
C GLU A 83 7.11 -0.45 -7.31
N GLY A 84 6.21 -0.22 -6.35
CA GLY A 84 6.11 -1.06 -5.15
C GLY A 84 5.74 -2.51 -5.48
N GLY A 85 4.84 -2.71 -6.44
CA GLY A 85 4.52 -4.03 -6.95
C GLY A 85 5.70 -4.69 -7.65
N ILE A 86 6.42 -3.96 -8.50
CA ILE A 86 7.64 -4.45 -9.17
C ILE A 86 8.70 -4.84 -8.14
N GLU A 87 8.91 -4.03 -7.12
CA GLU A 87 9.87 -4.33 -6.06
C GLU A 87 9.48 -5.60 -5.29
N ALA A 88 8.22 -5.73 -4.91
CA ALA A 88 7.71 -6.90 -4.20
C ALA A 88 7.95 -8.20 -5.00
N VAL A 89 7.55 -8.25 -6.28
CA VAL A 89 7.67 -9.46 -7.09
C VAL A 89 9.11 -9.83 -7.40
N LYS A 90 10.02 -8.85 -7.53
CA LYS A 90 11.46 -9.10 -7.63
C LYS A 90 12.04 -9.76 -6.39
N HIS A 91 11.43 -9.52 -5.24
CA HIS A 91 11.75 -10.20 -3.98
C HIS A 91 10.92 -11.48 -3.73
N LYS A 92 10.20 -11.96 -4.76
CA LYS A 92 9.36 -13.17 -4.73
C LYS A 92 8.17 -13.08 -3.77
N HIS A 93 7.65 -11.87 -3.57
CA HIS A 93 6.41 -11.63 -2.86
C HIS A 93 5.26 -11.40 -3.83
N ASP A 94 4.08 -11.82 -3.44
CA ASP A 94 2.88 -11.54 -4.22
C ASP A 94 2.53 -10.05 -4.14
N ALA A 95 2.02 -9.51 -5.25
CA ALA A 95 1.58 -8.13 -5.32
C ALA A 95 0.18 -8.02 -5.92
N ILE A 96 -0.61 -7.10 -5.36
CA ILE A 96 -1.90 -6.65 -5.89
C ILE A 96 -1.70 -5.23 -6.42
N MET A 97 -2.05 -5.01 -7.69
CA MET A 97 -1.88 -3.72 -8.32
C MET A 97 -3.13 -2.87 -8.16
N THR A 98 -2.96 -1.69 -7.55
CA THR A 98 -4.05 -0.75 -7.32
C THR A 98 -3.60 0.71 -7.50
N PRO A 99 -2.86 1.04 -8.58
CA PRO A 99 -2.28 2.37 -8.75
C PRO A 99 -3.37 3.44 -8.81
N SER A 100 -3.22 4.46 -7.97
CA SER A 100 -4.20 5.55 -7.82
C SER A 100 -4.50 6.27 -9.13
N SER A 101 -3.50 6.34 -10.02
CA SER A 101 -3.65 6.97 -11.33
C SER A 101 -4.59 6.22 -12.29
N PHE A 102 -5.00 4.97 -11.97
CA PHE A 102 -5.86 4.13 -12.81
C PHE A 102 -7.07 3.55 -12.06
N LEU A 103 -6.90 3.23 -10.77
CA LEU A 103 -7.83 2.39 -10.03
C LEU A 103 -8.43 3.06 -8.79
N TYR A 104 -8.32 4.39 -8.65
CA TYR A 104 -9.00 5.16 -7.61
C TYR A 104 -10.29 5.76 -8.17
N PHE A 105 -11.42 5.16 -7.81
CA PHE A 105 -12.74 5.51 -8.33
C PHE A 105 -13.39 6.68 -7.58
N ASP A 106 -12.75 7.15 -6.53
CA ASP A 106 -13.08 8.38 -5.82
C ASP A 106 -12.46 9.64 -6.46
N TYR A 107 -11.72 9.48 -7.56
CA TYR A 107 -11.19 10.59 -8.37
C TYR A 107 -12.24 11.08 -9.37
N TYR A 108 -12.09 12.30 -9.86
CA TYR A 108 -12.94 12.85 -10.90
C TYR A 108 -12.90 12.03 -12.19
N GLN A 109 -14.06 11.84 -12.80
CA GLN A 109 -14.20 11.09 -14.06
C GLN A 109 -14.16 11.99 -15.28
N THR A 110 -14.46 13.29 -15.11
CA THR A 110 -14.39 14.30 -16.17
C THR A 110 -13.51 15.48 -15.76
N MET A 111 -13.24 16.37 -16.70
CA MET A 111 -12.53 17.63 -16.42
C MET A 111 -13.51 18.75 -16.01
N ASP A 112 -14.81 18.52 -16.12
CA ASP A 112 -15.86 19.45 -15.70
C ASP A 112 -16.23 19.18 -14.23
N THR A 113 -15.28 19.49 -13.36
CA THR A 113 -15.38 19.19 -11.92
C THR A 113 -16.49 19.96 -11.20
N ASP A 114 -16.96 21.05 -11.79
CA ASP A 114 -18.06 21.86 -11.22
C ASP A 114 -19.41 21.13 -11.30
N ASN A 115 -19.54 20.19 -12.22
CA ASN A 115 -20.73 19.37 -12.43
C ASN A 115 -20.59 17.93 -11.90
N GLU A 116 -19.49 17.61 -11.24
CA GLU A 116 -19.30 16.33 -10.55
C GLU A 116 -19.52 16.44 -9.04
N PRO A 117 -19.84 15.33 -8.36
CA PRO A 117 -19.79 15.27 -6.89
C PRO A 117 -18.40 15.65 -6.38
N PRO A 118 -18.29 16.27 -5.19
CA PRO A 118 -17.00 16.56 -4.57
C PRO A 118 -16.12 15.30 -4.47
N ALA A 119 -14.87 15.44 -4.86
CA ALA A 119 -13.86 14.39 -4.77
C ALA A 119 -12.57 14.92 -4.14
N ILE A 120 -11.67 14.04 -3.74
CA ILE A 120 -10.37 14.43 -3.21
C ILE A 120 -9.48 15.12 -4.25
N GLY A 121 -9.77 14.92 -5.53
CA GLY A 121 -8.99 15.39 -6.67
C GLY A 121 -8.62 14.22 -7.59
N GLY A 122 -7.59 14.42 -8.41
CA GLY A 122 -7.19 13.42 -9.40
C GLY A 122 -8.15 13.36 -10.59
N TYR A 123 -7.77 12.55 -11.61
CA TYR A 123 -8.58 12.37 -12.81
C TYR A 123 -8.40 10.95 -13.35
N VAL A 124 -9.46 10.16 -13.26
CA VAL A 124 -9.47 8.75 -13.68
C VAL A 124 -10.74 8.47 -14.47
N PRO A 125 -10.78 8.85 -15.78
CA PRO A 125 -11.90 8.55 -16.64
C PRO A 125 -11.97 7.03 -16.95
N LEU A 126 -13.15 6.59 -17.38
CA LEU A 126 -13.45 5.19 -17.66
C LEU A 126 -12.45 4.55 -18.64
N GLU A 127 -12.10 5.27 -19.69
CA GLU A 127 -11.15 4.80 -20.72
C GLU A 127 -9.77 4.53 -20.13
N LYS A 128 -9.36 5.33 -19.14
CA LYS A 128 -8.07 5.15 -18.45
C LYS A 128 -8.07 3.89 -17.59
N VAL A 129 -9.18 3.61 -16.90
CA VAL A 129 -9.34 2.35 -16.14
C VAL A 129 -9.23 1.16 -17.08
N TYR A 130 -9.94 1.17 -18.20
CA TYR A 130 -9.91 0.09 -19.20
C TYR A 130 -8.57 -0.07 -19.90
N SER A 131 -7.76 0.97 -19.98
CA SER A 131 -6.41 0.89 -20.58
C SER A 131 -5.34 0.31 -19.67
N TYR A 132 -5.67 0.09 -18.41
CA TYR A 132 -4.67 -0.38 -17.43
C TYR A 132 -4.28 -1.84 -17.68
N GLU A 133 -2.99 -2.06 -17.91
CA GLU A 133 -2.40 -3.41 -17.98
C GLU A 133 -1.74 -3.75 -16.63
N PRO A 134 -2.24 -4.76 -15.90
CA PRO A 134 -1.78 -5.04 -14.54
C PRO A 134 -0.36 -5.56 -14.43
N VAL A 135 0.12 -6.24 -15.48
CA VAL A 135 1.44 -6.86 -15.47
C VAL A 135 2.45 -5.96 -16.18
N PRO A 136 3.35 -5.27 -15.42
CA PRO A 136 4.37 -4.42 -16.04
C PRO A 136 5.26 -5.20 -17.02
N GLN A 137 5.46 -4.65 -18.21
CA GLN A 137 6.27 -5.31 -19.29
C GLN A 137 7.74 -5.54 -18.91
N ILE A 138 8.24 -4.87 -17.89
CA ILE A 138 9.61 -5.01 -17.39
C ILE A 138 9.83 -6.33 -16.63
N LEU A 139 8.74 -6.99 -16.22
CA LEU A 139 8.82 -8.23 -15.43
C LEU A 139 9.13 -9.44 -16.33
N THR A 140 9.95 -10.32 -15.80
CA THR A 140 10.13 -11.66 -16.41
C THR A 140 8.85 -12.50 -16.22
N PRO A 141 8.66 -13.57 -17.03
CA PRO A 141 7.52 -14.48 -16.87
C PRO A 141 7.39 -15.10 -15.46
N GLU A 142 8.50 -15.31 -14.77
CA GLU A 142 8.50 -15.84 -13.41
C GLU A 142 8.05 -14.78 -12.40
N GLU A 143 8.55 -13.55 -12.48
CA GLU A 143 8.13 -12.42 -11.64
C GLU A 143 6.66 -12.08 -11.87
N ALA A 144 6.20 -12.11 -13.11
CA ALA A 144 4.81 -11.82 -13.48
C ALA A 144 3.79 -12.74 -12.79
N LYS A 145 4.17 -13.98 -12.44
CA LYS A 145 3.30 -14.92 -11.71
C LYS A 145 2.94 -14.44 -10.31
N HIS A 146 3.75 -13.54 -9.74
CA HIS A 146 3.50 -12.94 -8.44
C HIS A 146 2.57 -11.73 -8.50
N ILE A 147 2.17 -11.24 -9.68
CA ILE A 147 1.06 -10.29 -9.80
C ILE A 147 -0.25 -11.10 -9.70
N VAL A 148 -0.81 -11.15 -8.50
CA VAL A 148 -1.97 -12.02 -8.22
C VAL A 148 -3.32 -11.39 -8.59
N GLY A 149 -3.33 -10.10 -8.91
CA GLY A 149 -4.53 -9.41 -9.36
C GLY A 149 -4.48 -7.90 -9.26
N ILE A 150 -5.64 -7.28 -9.47
CA ILE A 150 -5.87 -5.85 -9.33
C ILE A 150 -6.99 -5.59 -8.31
N GLN A 151 -6.98 -4.40 -7.73
CA GLN A 151 -8.07 -3.89 -6.91
C GLN A 151 -8.33 -2.43 -7.27
N ALA A 152 -9.59 -2.06 -7.36
CA ALA A 152 -10.00 -0.66 -7.39
C ALA A 152 -10.37 -0.18 -5.98
N ASN A 153 -10.08 1.08 -5.68
CA ASN A 153 -10.43 1.72 -4.42
C ASN A 153 -11.50 2.79 -4.66
N LEU A 154 -12.48 2.81 -3.79
CA LEU A 154 -13.50 3.86 -3.70
C LEU A 154 -13.46 4.39 -2.27
N TRP A 155 -12.62 5.39 -2.03
CA TRP A 155 -12.49 6.02 -0.72
C TRP A 155 -13.69 6.92 -0.45
N THR A 156 -14.11 6.98 0.80
CA THR A 156 -15.42 7.54 1.17
C THR A 156 -15.35 8.89 1.86
N GLU A 157 -14.20 9.59 1.84
CA GLU A 157 -14.02 10.88 2.50
C GLU A 157 -15.05 11.93 2.02
N TYR A 158 -15.40 11.87 0.75
CA TYR A 158 -16.35 12.80 0.11
C TYR A 158 -17.70 12.15 -0.25
N ILE A 159 -17.90 10.88 0.14
CA ILE A 159 -19.15 10.17 -0.09
C ILE A 159 -19.99 10.20 1.18
N PRO A 160 -21.14 10.91 1.21
CA PRO A 160 -22.03 10.98 2.37
C PRO A 160 -22.53 9.58 2.80
N VAL A 161 -22.75 9.40 4.10
CA VAL A 161 -23.25 8.15 4.68
C VAL A 161 -24.53 7.64 4.02
N SER A 162 -25.39 8.57 3.55
CA SER A 162 -26.62 8.24 2.81
C SER A 162 -26.38 7.47 1.50
N TYR A 163 -25.17 7.54 0.92
CA TYR A 163 -24.78 6.77 -0.25
C TYR A 163 -24.03 5.48 0.09
N THR A 164 -23.31 5.45 1.22
CA THR A 164 -22.55 4.28 1.65
C THR A 164 -23.37 3.25 2.39
N HIS A 165 -24.50 3.68 2.97
CA HIS A 165 -25.44 2.81 3.69
C HIS A 165 -26.75 2.75 2.91
N LEU A 166 -26.67 2.21 1.71
CA LEU A 166 -27.88 1.84 0.97
C LEU A 166 -28.56 0.73 1.78
N THR A 167 -29.66 1.09 2.44
CA THR A 167 -30.63 0.09 2.89
C THR A 167 -31.20 -0.58 1.65
N LEU A 168 -30.86 -1.82 1.47
CA LEU A 168 -31.48 -2.71 0.51
C LEU A 168 -32.95 -2.91 0.86
#